data_6355408be20f6c2d06ee0b3bcfdcc7cb
#
_entry.id   6355408be20f6c2d06ee0b3bcfdcc7cb
#
_cell.length_a   1.000
_cell.length_b   1.000
_cell.length_c   1.000
_cell.angle_alpha   90.00
_cell.angle_beta   90.00
_cell.angle_gamma   90.00
#
_symmetry.space_group_name_H-M   'P 1'
#
loop_
_entity.id
_entity.type
_entity.pdbx_description
1 polymer ?
#
loop_
_entity_poly.entity_id
_entity_poly.type
_entity_poly.pdbx_seq_one_letter_code
_entity_poly.pdbx_strand_id
1 'polypeptide(L)'
;TALEKMAAQFEEKAGVHIEVMPVTDGDSPYTKVVSMYNSGTPPTMAILDTTDVIALAEEKALDLSSEKWISEAEDYVTKVNGKVYSFPLCIEGRGIIYNKSVIEKTLGREFDPDSITTLDDFKALLKELADAGMERPVSMAKEDWSLGAHQLQYIYETEDGTSAGAQKVIEEIKDGSLDLTKYNRMSQFLDMFDVLKEYNVAKADP
;
A
#
# COMPACT_ATOMS: atom_id res chain seq x y z
N THR A 1 -3.54 21.30 10.92
CA THR A 1 -3.00 19.96 10.62
C THR A 1 -1.52 19.87 11.00
N ALA A 2 -0.94 18.66 10.98
CA ALA A 2 0.49 18.48 11.21
C ALA A 2 1.31 19.15 10.09
N LEU A 3 0.86 19.05 8.86
CA LEU A 3 1.52 19.65 7.70
C LEU A 3 1.56 21.19 7.77
N GLU A 4 0.47 21.84 8.20
CA GLU A 4 0.43 23.29 8.40
C GLU A 4 1.42 23.76 9.48
N LYS A 5 1.57 22.98 10.56
CA LYS A 5 2.59 23.27 11.59
C LYS A 5 4.01 23.15 11.04
N MET A 6 4.26 22.14 10.22
CA MET A 6 5.57 21.98 9.56
C MET A 6 5.84 23.10 8.56
N ALA A 7 4.85 23.51 7.80
CA ALA A 7 4.91 24.63 6.87
C ALA A 7 5.27 25.93 7.59
N ALA A 8 4.61 26.25 8.72
CA ALA A 8 4.92 27.43 9.53
C ALA A 8 6.35 27.39 10.12
N GLN A 9 6.82 26.24 10.58
CA GLN A 9 8.19 26.07 11.05
C GLN A 9 9.24 26.24 9.94
N PHE A 10 8.91 25.79 8.73
CA PHE A 10 9.77 25.98 7.57
C PHE A 10 9.83 27.46 7.15
N GLU A 11 8.68 28.14 7.12
CA GLU A 11 8.60 29.58 6.85
C GLU A 11 9.47 30.40 7.82
N GLU A 12 9.41 30.08 9.13
CA GLU A 12 10.23 30.74 10.14
C GLU A 12 11.73 30.56 9.87
N LYS A 13 12.15 29.38 9.40
CA LYS A 13 13.57 29.05 9.16
C LYS A 13 14.10 29.52 7.82
N ALA A 14 13.29 29.41 6.77
CA ALA A 14 13.70 29.59 5.39
C ALA A 14 13.20 30.92 4.77
N GLY A 15 12.27 31.60 5.43
CA GLY A 15 11.63 32.81 4.89
C GLY A 15 10.75 32.55 3.67
N VAL A 16 10.34 31.28 3.46
CA VAL A 16 9.50 30.85 2.33
C VAL A 16 8.13 30.45 2.85
N HIS A 17 7.11 31.17 2.41
CA HIS A 17 5.72 30.86 2.74
C HIS A 17 5.23 29.61 1.99
N ILE A 18 4.57 28.71 2.72
CA ILE A 18 3.94 27.51 2.16
C ILE A 18 2.45 27.55 2.47
N GLU A 19 1.64 27.67 1.45
CA GLU A 19 0.19 27.48 1.53
C GLU A 19 -0.15 26.00 1.36
N VAL A 20 -0.78 25.42 2.37
CA VAL A 20 -1.23 24.02 2.35
C VAL A 20 -2.68 23.98 1.84
N MET A 21 -2.88 23.34 0.69
CA MET A 21 -4.20 23.16 0.08
C MET A 21 -4.65 21.70 0.23
N PRO A 22 -5.51 21.38 1.20
CA PRO A 22 -6.02 20.03 1.36
C PRO A 22 -6.95 19.63 0.21
N VAL A 23 -7.02 18.34 -0.05
CA VAL A 23 -8.05 17.74 -0.88
C VAL A 23 -9.18 17.27 0.04
N THR A 24 -10.43 17.47 -0.38
CA THR A 24 -11.59 17.03 0.39
C THR A 24 -11.66 15.49 0.41
N ASP A 25 -12.10 14.92 1.52
CA ASP A 25 -12.29 13.48 1.63
C ASP A 25 -13.19 12.95 0.49
N GLY A 26 -12.71 11.94 -0.21
CA GLY A 26 -13.37 11.34 -1.38
C GLY A 26 -13.00 11.97 -2.73
N ASP A 27 -12.31 13.10 -2.75
CA ASP A 27 -11.80 13.70 -3.98
C ASP A 27 -10.41 13.12 -4.33
N SER A 28 -10.09 13.10 -5.62
CA SER A 28 -8.78 12.64 -6.11
C SER A 28 -7.75 13.77 -6.10
N PRO A 29 -6.61 13.62 -5.40
CA PRO A 29 -5.48 14.55 -5.48
C PRO A 29 -5.00 14.75 -6.92
N TYR A 30 -4.93 13.67 -7.70
CA TYR A 30 -4.60 13.73 -9.13
C TYR A 30 -5.52 14.66 -9.91
N THR A 31 -6.83 14.49 -9.76
CA THR A 31 -7.81 15.33 -10.46
C THR A 31 -7.67 16.80 -10.09
N LYS A 32 -7.41 17.10 -8.80
CA LYS A 32 -7.17 18.48 -8.35
C LYS A 32 -5.91 19.06 -8.99
N VAL A 33 -4.81 18.33 -9.00
CA VAL A 33 -3.54 18.78 -9.62
C VAL A 33 -3.73 19.04 -11.11
N VAL A 34 -4.37 18.14 -11.84
CA VAL A 34 -4.68 18.31 -13.28
C VAL A 34 -5.54 19.56 -13.51
N SER A 35 -6.56 19.77 -12.67
CA SER A 35 -7.41 20.98 -12.75
C SER A 35 -6.61 22.26 -12.54
N MET A 36 -5.69 22.27 -11.57
CA MET A 36 -4.83 23.42 -11.30
C MET A 36 -3.88 23.71 -12.48
N TYR A 37 -3.31 22.69 -13.12
CA TYR A 37 -2.53 22.87 -14.35
C TYR A 37 -3.38 23.46 -15.47
N ASN A 38 -4.59 22.97 -15.67
CA ASN A 38 -5.49 23.46 -16.73
C ASN A 38 -5.96 24.88 -16.49
N SER A 39 -6.04 25.34 -15.25
CA SER A 39 -6.39 26.73 -14.89
C SER A 39 -5.19 27.68 -14.88
N GLY A 40 -3.98 27.20 -15.16
CA GLY A 40 -2.77 28.03 -15.16
C GLY A 40 -2.21 28.35 -13.76
N THR A 41 -2.65 27.66 -12.74
CA THR A 41 -2.22 27.82 -11.33
C THR A 41 -1.69 26.50 -10.76
N PRO A 42 -0.65 25.87 -11.39
CA PRO A 42 -0.15 24.59 -10.91
C PRO A 42 0.41 24.70 -9.49
N PRO A 43 0.32 23.61 -8.68
CA PRO A 43 0.96 23.59 -7.38
C PRO A 43 2.48 23.56 -7.54
N THR A 44 3.21 24.13 -6.56
CA THR A 44 4.69 24.00 -6.51
C THR A 44 5.09 22.58 -6.14
N MET A 45 4.35 21.94 -5.26
CA MET A 45 4.52 20.54 -4.83
C MET A 45 3.15 19.90 -4.63
N ALA A 46 3.06 18.59 -4.85
CA ALA A 46 1.87 17.80 -4.56
C ALA A 46 2.27 16.47 -3.91
N ILE A 47 1.47 16.03 -2.93
CA ILE A 47 1.59 14.68 -2.36
C ILE A 47 0.62 13.80 -3.15
N LEU A 48 1.17 12.79 -3.82
CA LEU A 48 0.47 11.94 -4.77
C LEU A 48 0.88 10.47 -4.58
N ASP A 49 0.01 9.57 -4.95
CA ASP A 49 0.36 8.15 -5.07
C ASP A 49 1.32 7.91 -6.25
N THR A 50 2.08 6.83 -6.19
CA THR A 50 3.06 6.48 -7.21
C THR A 50 2.46 6.41 -8.62
N THR A 51 1.25 5.88 -8.77
CA THR A 51 0.52 5.80 -10.04
C THR A 51 0.22 7.18 -10.62
N ASP A 52 -0.14 8.13 -9.77
CA ASP A 52 -0.43 9.52 -10.17
C ASP A 52 0.86 10.25 -10.56
N VAL A 53 1.95 10.00 -9.82
CA VAL A 53 3.28 10.51 -10.18
C VAL A 53 3.68 10.02 -11.56
N ILE A 54 3.53 8.72 -11.85
CA ILE A 54 3.85 8.13 -13.16
C ILE A 54 3.04 8.81 -14.28
N ALA A 55 1.75 9.04 -14.04
CA ALA A 55 0.86 9.65 -15.04
C ALA A 55 1.19 11.13 -15.34
N LEU A 56 1.80 11.85 -14.40
CA LEU A 56 2.12 13.28 -14.54
C LEU A 56 3.60 13.54 -14.86
N ALA A 57 4.47 12.56 -14.69
CA ALA A 57 5.92 12.71 -14.63
C ALA A 57 6.49 13.53 -15.78
N GLU A 58 6.38 13.04 -17.01
CA GLU A 58 7.08 13.62 -18.16
C GLU A 58 6.52 14.97 -18.62
N GLU A 59 5.24 15.21 -18.38
CA GLU A 59 4.59 16.43 -18.87
C GLU A 59 4.54 17.57 -17.83
N LYS A 60 4.51 17.21 -16.55
CA LYS A 60 4.13 18.16 -15.48
C LYS A 60 5.14 18.22 -14.34
N ALA A 61 5.94 17.17 -14.09
CA ALA A 61 6.85 17.13 -12.97
C ALA A 61 8.28 17.53 -13.36
N LEU A 62 9.01 18.09 -12.42
CA LEU A 62 10.42 18.43 -12.57
C LEU A 62 11.27 17.16 -12.55
N ASP A 63 12.22 17.02 -13.46
CA ASP A 63 13.25 15.99 -13.43
C ASP A 63 14.21 16.24 -12.25
N LEU A 64 14.17 15.36 -11.27
CA LEU A 64 14.95 15.41 -10.03
C LEU A 64 16.20 14.50 -10.08
N SER A 65 16.50 13.89 -11.23
CA SER A 65 17.56 12.85 -11.36
C SER A 65 18.95 13.32 -10.93
N SER A 66 19.21 14.63 -10.87
CA SER A 66 20.48 15.20 -10.44
C SER A 66 20.54 15.53 -8.93
N GLU A 67 19.48 15.28 -8.18
CA GLU A 67 19.41 15.62 -6.77
C GLU A 67 20.28 14.68 -5.91
N LYS A 68 20.98 15.24 -4.94
CA LYS A 68 21.96 14.50 -4.12
C LYS A 68 21.32 13.45 -3.21
N TRP A 69 20.10 13.70 -2.76
CA TRP A 69 19.37 12.77 -1.86
C TRP A 69 19.03 11.43 -2.51
N ILE A 70 19.03 11.34 -3.86
CA ILE A 70 18.69 10.11 -4.58
C ILE A 70 19.60 8.96 -4.20
N SER A 71 20.89 9.20 -3.95
CA SER A 71 21.82 8.15 -3.53
C SER A 71 21.49 7.51 -2.18
N GLU A 72 20.69 8.20 -1.34
CA GLU A 72 20.26 7.71 -0.04
C GLU A 72 18.89 7.01 -0.11
N ALA A 73 18.15 7.20 -1.21
CA ALA A 73 16.78 6.72 -1.39
C ALA A 73 16.59 5.92 -2.70
N GLU A 74 17.66 5.45 -3.32
CA GLU A 74 17.62 4.86 -4.67
C GLU A 74 16.65 3.67 -4.79
N ASP A 75 16.52 2.86 -3.75
CA ASP A 75 15.63 1.70 -3.72
C ASP A 75 14.13 2.09 -3.62
N TYR A 76 13.83 3.35 -3.29
CA TYR A 76 12.48 3.82 -3.00
C TYR A 76 11.98 4.88 -3.99
N VAL A 77 12.81 5.35 -4.91
CA VAL A 77 12.39 6.35 -5.89
C VAL A 77 11.63 5.71 -7.06
N THR A 78 10.56 6.37 -7.47
CA THR A 78 9.85 5.99 -8.69
C THR A 78 10.61 6.51 -9.90
N LYS A 79 11.00 5.62 -10.82
CA LYS A 79 11.67 5.96 -12.07
C LYS A 79 10.69 5.80 -13.25
N VAL A 80 10.59 6.84 -14.06
CA VAL A 80 9.85 6.83 -15.34
C VAL A 80 10.84 7.09 -16.46
N ASN A 81 11.00 6.14 -17.37
CA ASN A 81 11.98 6.19 -18.45
C ASN A 81 13.41 6.49 -17.95
N GLY A 82 13.78 5.92 -16.79
CA GLY A 82 15.10 6.08 -16.16
C GLY A 82 15.32 7.40 -15.41
N LYS A 83 14.32 8.27 -15.32
CA LYS A 83 14.37 9.55 -14.61
C LYS A 83 13.54 9.55 -13.36
N VAL A 84 13.94 10.36 -12.37
CA VAL A 84 13.25 10.52 -11.08
C VAL A 84 12.44 11.80 -11.09
N TYR A 85 11.15 11.71 -10.74
CA TYR A 85 10.22 12.84 -10.75
C TYR A 85 9.54 13.09 -9.40
N SER A 86 9.83 12.28 -8.39
CA SER A 86 9.26 12.45 -7.06
C SER A 86 10.25 12.14 -5.95
N PHE A 87 10.08 12.83 -4.83
CA PHE A 87 10.74 12.51 -3.58
C PHE A 87 9.86 11.49 -2.81
N PRO A 88 10.41 10.35 -2.34
CA PRO A 88 9.65 9.39 -1.55
C PRO A 88 9.32 9.99 -0.18
N LEU A 89 8.04 10.25 0.07
CA LEU A 89 7.57 10.88 1.31
C LEU A 89 7.56 9.90 2.47
N CYS A 90 7.09 8.68 2.22
CA CYS A 90 7.04 7.60 3.20
C CYS A 90 7.18 6.24 2.52
N ILE A 91 7.51 5.25 3.32
CA ILE A 91 7.55 3.85 2.92
C ILE A 91 6.49 3.14 3.74
N GLU A 92 5.60 2.43 3.07
CA GLU A 92 4.54 1.68 3.70
C GLU A 92 4.83 0.18 3.60
N GLY A 93 4.76 -0.50 4.75
CA GLY A 93 4.83 -1.94 4.81
C GLY A 93 3.43 -2.55 4.79
N ARG A 94 3.26 -3.65 4.06
CA ARG A 94 2.05 -4.46 4.10
C ARG A 94 2.26 -5.70 4.95
N GLY A 95 1.24 -6.06 5.71
CA GLY A 95 1.28 -7.24 6.56
C GLY A 95 0.04 -7.36 7.42
N ILE A 96 0.01 -8.39 8.22
CA ILE A 96 -1.04 -8.59 9.22
C ILE A 96 -0.67 -7.80 10.47
N ILE A 97 -1.51 -6.81 10.81
CA ILE A 97 -1.39 -6.08 12.07
C ILE A 97 -2.10 -6.89 13.15
N TYR A 98 -1.45 -7.11 14.27
CA TYR A 98 -2.02 -7.87 15.37
C TYR A 98 -1.91 -7.15 16.71
N ASN A 99 -2.85 -7.43 17.61
CA ASN A 99 -2.83 -6.94 18.98
C ASN A 99 -2.30 -8.04 19.91
N LYS A 100 -1.00 -8.02 20.18
CA LYS A 100 -0.31 -9.03 21.00
C LYS A 100 -1.01 -9.22 22.36
N SER A 101 -1.30 -8.13 23.07
CA SER A 101 -1.92 -8.20 24.40
C SER A 101 -3.31 -8.85 24.39
N VAL A 102 -4.09 -8.64 23.34
CA VAL A 102 -5.41 -9.27 23.20
C VAL A 102 -5.25 -10.77 22.92
N ILE A 103 -4.33 -11.16 22.04
CA ILE A 103 -4.04 -12.57 21.75
C ILE A 103 -3.60 -13.29 23.03
N GLU A 104 -2.60 -12.77 23.74
CA GLU A 104 -2.07 -13.36 24.96
C GLU A 104 -3.13 -13.49 26.07
N LYS A 105 -3.94 -12.45 26.23
CA LYS A 105 -5.05 -12.48 27.19
C LYS A 105 -6.09 -13.56 26.84
N THR A 106 -6.40 -13.70 25.56
CA THR A 106 -7.39 -14.68 25.10
C THR A 106 -6.87 -16.10 25.25
N LEU A 107 -5.61 -16.34 24.89
CA LEU A 107 -4.99 -17.67 24.95
C LEU A 107 -4.46 -18.03 26.34
N GLY A 108 -4.30 -17.07 27.26
CA GLY A 108 -3.72 -17.29 28.57
C GLY A 108 -2.23 -17.67 28.54
N ARG A 109 -1.54 -17.36 27.45
CA ARG A 109 -0.11 -17.66 27.25
C ARG A 109 0.57 -16.56 26.45
N GLU A 110 1.90 -16.53 26.51
CA GLU A 110 2.71 -15.66 25.64
C GLU A 110 2.51 -16.03 24.16
N PHE A 111 2.47 -15.01 23.31
CA PHE A 111 2.37 -15.16 21.87
C PHE A 111 3.68 -14.73 21.18
N ASP A 112 4.24 -15.64 20.43
CA ASP A 112 5.39 -15.41 19.56
C ASP A 112 4.91 -15.28 18.10
N PRO A 113 4.96 -14.09 17.49
CA PRO A 113 4.54 -13.90 16.10
C PRO A 113 5.43 -14.65 15.11
N ASP A 114 6.70 -14.89 15.44
CA ASP A 114 7.64 -15.58 14.57
C ASP A 114 7.34 -17.09 14.45
N SER A 115 6.44 -17.59 15.31
CA SER A 115 5.91 -18.96 15.19
C SER A 115 4.92 -19.15 14.05
N ILE A 116 4.41 -18.05 13.46
CA ILE A 116 3.43 -18.07 12.37
C ILE A 116 4.17 -17.89 11.03
N THR A 117 4.55 -18.99 10.42
CA THR A 117 5.38 -19.01 9.21
C THR A 117 4.64 -19.52 7.98
N THR A 118 3.49 -20.16 8.17
CA THR A 118 2.68 -20.74 7.10
C THR A 118 1.22 -20.36 7.24
N LEU A 119 0.45 -20.58 6.17
CA LEU A 119 -1.01 -20.41 6.23
C LEU A 119 -1.66 -21.38 7.24
N ASP A 120 -1.11 -22.57 7.38
CA ASP A 120 -1.63 -23.55 8.34
C ASP A 120 -1.36 -23.14 9.79
N ASP A 121 -0.20 -22.54 10.09
CA ASP A 121 0.05 -21.95 11.41
C ASP A 121 -0.93 -20.82 11.71
N PHE A 122 -1.20 -19.99 10.70
CA PHE A 122 -2.16 -18.90 10.83
C PHE A 122 -3.58 -19.43 11.07
N LYS A 123 -4.04 -20.43 10.32
CA LYS A 123 -5.32 -21.11 10.55
C LYS A 123 -5.42 -21.70 11.94
N ALA A 124 -4.34 -22.37 12.41
CA ALA A 124 -4.30 -22.95 13.74
C ALA A 124 -4.44 -21.89 14.83
N LEU A 125 -3.74 -20.75 14.70
CA LEU A 125 -3.88 -19.63 15.63
C LEU A 125 -5.31 -19.07 15.66
N LEU A 126 -5.91 -18.83 14.49
CA LEU A 126 -7.27 -18.29 14.40
C LEU A 126 -8.29 -19.26 15.02
N LYS A 127 -8.13 -20.55 14.79
CA LYS A 127 -8.96 -21.58 15.40
C LYS A 127 -8.78 -21.62 16.93
N GLU A 128 -7.53 -21.57 17.43
CA GLU A 128 -7.25 -21.52 18.88
C GLU A 128 -7.90 -20.30 19.54
N LEU A 129 -7.82 -19.13 18.90
CA LEU A 129 -8.49 -17.91 19.37
C LEU A 129 -10.01 -18.05 19.41
N ALA A 130 -10.59 -18.65 18.36
CA ALA A 130 -12.04 -18.89 18.29
C ALA A 130 -12.50 -19.87 19.38
N ASP A 131 -11.78 -20.97 19.58
CA ASP A 131 -12.06 -21.97 20.62
C ASP A 131 -11.92 -21.35 22.03
N ALA A 132 -11.06 -20.37 22.21
CA ALA A 132 -10.87 -19.62 23.45
C ALA A 132 -11.92 -18.49 23.67
N GLY A 133 -12.90 -18.36 22.78
CA GLY A 133 -14.04 -17.43 22.91
C GLY A 133 -13.92 -16.14 22.07
N MET A 134 -12.86 -15.97 21.30
CA MET A 134 -12.76 -14.92 20.28
C MET A 134 -13.25 -15.47 18.94
N GLU A 135 -14.54 -15.68 18.81
CA GLU A 135 -15.16 -16.37 17.68
C GLU A 135 -14.72 -15.83 16.30
N ARG A 136 -14.43 -14.53 16.22
CA ARG A 136 -14.03 -13.85 14.99
C ARG A 136 -12.82 -12.94 15.22
N PRO A 137 -11.62 -13.52 15.22
CA PRO A 137 -10.38 -12.80 15.55
C PRO A 137 -9.83 -11.91 14.43
N VAL A 138 -10.40 -11.96 13.22
CA VAL A 138 -9.95 -11.16 12.07
C VAL A 138 -10.84 -9.93 11.90
N SER A 139 -10.25 -8.78 11.66
CA SER A 139 -10.95 -7.56 11.25
C SER A 139 -10.40 -7.10 9.90
N MET A 140 -11.20 -7.23 8.86
CA MET A 140 -10.91 -6.78 7.51
C MET A 140 -12.06 -5.90 7.03
N ALA A 141 -11.77 -4.66 6.65
CA ALA A 141 -12.75 -3.72 6.16
C ALA A 141 -13.26 -4.12 4.76
N LYS A 142 -14.53 -3.78 4.47
CA LYS A 142 -15.11 -3.93 3.14
C LYS A 142 -14.75 -2.68 2.34
N GLU A 143 -13.61 -2.71 1.70
CA GLU A 143 -13.12 -1.65 0.83
C GLU A 143 -12.65 -2.27 -0.47
N ASP A 144 -13.30 -1.93 -1.58
CA ASP A 144 -13.01 -2.49 -2.90
C ASP A 144 -11.57 -2.20 -3.36
N TRP A 145 -11.07 -0.97 -3.14
CA TRP A 145 -9.70 -0.59 -3.44
C TRP A 145 -8.67 -1.36 -2.58
N SER A 146 -8.96 -1.56 -1.30
CA SER A 146 -8.08 -2.31 -0.39
C SER A 146 -8.05 -3.78 -0.75
N LEU A 147 -9.21 -4.38 -1.01
CA LEU A 147 -9.32 -5.79 -1.39
C LEU A 147 -8.80 -6.04 -2.82
N GLY A 148 -9.17 -5.20 -3.77
CA GLY A 148 -8.77 -5.33 -5.16
C GLY A 148 -7.32 -4.93 -5.42
N ALA A 149 -6.90 -3.74 -4.97
CA ALA A 149 -5.56 -3.25 -5.24
C ALA A 149 -4.51 -3.82 -4.29
N HIS A 150 -4.72 -3.76 -2.97
CA HIS A 150 -3.69 -4.15 -2.02
C HIS A 150 -3.60 -5.67 -1.81
N GLN A 151 -4.72 -6.38 -1.82
CA GLN A 151 -4.68 -7.82 -1.57
C GLN A 151 -4.39 -8.61 -2.86
N LEU A 152 -5.04 -8.27 -3.96
CA LEU A 152 -4.88 -9.02 -5.22
C LEU A 152 -3.46 -8.95 -5.78
N GLN A 153 -2.72 -7.86 -5.52
CA GLN A 153 -1.35 -7.74 -6.02
C GLN A 153 -0.38 -8.81 -5.47
N TYR A 154 -0.71 -9.51 -4.38
CA TYR A 154 0.08 -10.65 -3.90
C TYR A 154 0.28 -11.75 -4.95
N ILE A 155 -0.57 -11.85 -5.95
CA ILE A 155 -0.44 -12.86 -7.00
C ILE A 155 0.74 -12.60 -7.94
N TYR A 156 1.19 -11.36 -8.09
CA TYR A 156 2.28 -10.98 -9.00
C TYR A 156 3.48 -10.33 -8.32
N GLU A 157 3.32 -9.73 -7.14
CA GLU A 157 4.38 -8.96 -6.49
C GLU A 157 5.60 -9.78 -6.05
N THR A 158 5.43 -11.04 -5.79
CA THR A 158 6.40 -11.80 -4.99
C THR A 158 6.89 -13.06 -5.66
N GLU A 159 6.78 -13.18 -6.99
CA GLU A 159 7.30 -14.37 -7.66
C GLU A 159 8.80 -14.56 -7.36
N ASP A 160 9.58 -13.50 -7.50
CA ASP A 160 10.99 -13.47 -7.17
C ASP A 160 11.38 -12.30 -6.23
N GLY A 161 10.41 -11.55 -5.72
CA GLY A 161 10.60 -10.39 -4.86
C GLY A 161 11.14 -9.15 -5.59
N THR A 162 11.11 -9.13 -6.92
CA THR A 162 11.61 -8.01 -7.72
C THR A 162 10.51 -7.34 -8.51
N SER A 163 10.67 -6.04 -8.81
CA SER A 163 9.77 -5.31 -9.71
C SER A 163 9.77 -5.89 -11.13
N ALA A 164 10.89 -6.45 -11.58
CA ALA A 164 10.99 -7.07 -12.88
C ALA A 164 10.19 -8.38 -12.94
N GLY A 165 10.24 -9.20 -11.88
CA GLY A 165 9.42 -10.41 -11.75
C GLY A 165 7.92 -10.09 -11.71
N ALA A 166 7.51 -9.09 -10.92
CA ALA A 166 6.14 -8.62 -10.90
C ALA A 166 5.65 -8.15 -12.28
N GLN A 167 6.46 -7.35 -12.98
CA GLN A 167 6.14 -6.88 -14.32
C GLN A 167 5.97 -8.03 -15.33
N LYS A 168 6.82 -9.05 -15.25
CA LYS A 168 6.71 -10.24 -16.11
C LYS A 168 5.37 -10.94 -15.91
N VAL A 169 4.96 -11.18 -14.66
CA VAL A 169 3.65 -11.80 -14.35
C VAL A 169 2.49 -10.96 -14.88
N ILE A 170 2.58 -9.63 -14.73
CA ILE A 170 1.57 -8.71 -15.26
C ILE A 170 1.46 -8.82 -16.79
N GLU A 171 2.58 -8.88 -17.52
CA GLU A 171 2.58 -9.01 -18.97
C GLU A 171 2.00 -10.38 -19.40
N GLU A 172 2.33 -11.47 -18.70
CA GLU A 172 1.79 -12.79 -18.95
C GLU A 172 0.26 -12.87 -18.69
N ILE A 173 -0.25 -12.08 -17.73
CA ILE A 173 -1.70 -11.91 -17.52
C ILE A 173 -2.33 -11.14 -18.69
N LYS A 174 -1.69 -10.03 -19.11
CA LYS A 174 -2.20 -9.16 -20.19
C LYS A 174 -2.26 -9.85 -21.55
N ASP A 175 -1.26 -10.64 -21.88
CA ASP A 175 -1.20 -11.37 -23.16
C ASP A 175 -1.94 -12.71 -23.14
N GLY A 176 -2.42 -13.14 -21.95
CA GLY A 176 -3.18 -14.36 -21.77
C GLY A 176 -2.33 -15.64 -21.78
N SER A 177 -1.02 -15.54 -21.68
CA SER A 177 -0.11 -16.70 -21.60
C SER A 177 -0.13 -17.35 -20.22
N LEU A 178 -0.47 -16.62 -19.16
CA LEU A 178 -0.63 -17.13 -17.81
C LEU A 178 -2.08 -17.59 -17.56
N ASP A 179 -2.26 -18.90 -17.37
CA ASP A 179 -3.55 -19.47 -16.92
C ASP A 179 -3.70 -19.32 -15.41
N LEU A 180 -4.41 -18.28 -14.97
CA LEU A 180 -4.64 -17.99 -13.55
C LEU A 180 -5.32 -19.15 -12.80
N THR A 181 -6.07 -20.01 -13.47
CA THR A 181 -6.73 -21.17 -12.84
C THR A 181 -5.73 -22.27 -12.44
N LYS A 182 -4.54 -22.25 -13.01
CA LYS A 182 -3.43 -23.16 -12.71
C LYS A 182 -2.25 -22.50 -12.00
N TYR A 183 -2.33 -21.19 -11.83
CA TYR A 183 -1.26 -20.41 -11.20
C TYR A 183 -1.29 -20.59 -9.68
N ASN A 184 -0.23 -21.16 -9.14
CA ASN A 184 -0.18 -21.55 -7.73
C ASN A 184 -0.36 -20.35 -6.77
N ARG A 185 0.16 -19.17 -7.11
CA ARG A 185 -0.01 -17.94 -6.33
C ARG A 185 -1.49 -17.54 -6.23
N MET A 186 -2.26 -17.71 -7.30
CA MET A 186 -3.69 -17.43 -7.27
C MET A 186 -4.42 -18.40 -6.34
N SER A 187 -4.08 -19.68 -6.36
CA SER A 187 -4.63 -20.66 -5.43
C SER A 187 -4.31 -20.30 -3.97
N GLN A 188 -3.03 -20.00 -3.67
CA GLN A 188 -2.60 -19.59 -2.34
C GLN A 188 -3.30 -18.32 -1.85
N PHE A 189 -3.50 -17.34 -2.75
CA PHE A 189 -4.25 -16.12 -2.45
C PHE A 189 -5.69 -16.43 -2.08
N LEU A 190 -6.37 -17.27 -2.86
CA LEU A 190 -7.76 -17.65 -2.61
C LEU A 190 -7.91 -18.43 -1.30
N ASP A 191 -6.98 -19.37 -1.01
CA ASP A 191 -6.97 -20.13 0.24
C ASP A 191 -6.81 -19.20 1.45
N MET A 192 -5.90 -18.21 1.39
CA MET A 192 -5.74 -17.21 2.44
C MET A 192 -7.01 -16.36 2.59
N PHE A 193 -7.60 -15.95 1.47
CA PHE A 193 -8.79 -15.12 1.47
C PHE A 193 -10.00 -15.82 2.10
N ASP A 194 -10.17 -17.12 1.84
CA ASP A 194 -11.20 -17.94 2.46
C ASP A 194 -11.02 -18.03 3.98
N VAL A 195 -9.79 -18.15 4.47
CA VAL A 195 -9.48 -18.11 5.91
C VAL A 195 -9.85 -16.77 6.53
N LEU A 196 -9.40 -15.66 5.89
CA LEU A 196 -9.73 -14.33 6.38
C LEU A 196 -11.24 -14.10 6.43
N LYS A 197 -11.97 -14.55 5.42
CA LYS A 197 -13.45 -14.46 5.36
C LYS A 197 -14.14 -15.28 6.46
N GLU A 198 -13.67 -16.49 6.73
CA GLU A 198 -14.24 -17.38 7.75
C GLU A 198 -14.18 -16.73 9.15
N TYR A 199 -13.05 -16.10 9.48
CA TYR A 199 -12.78 -15.55 10.81
C TYR A 199 -13.03 -14.03 10.93
N ASN A 200 -13.53 -13.36 9.90
CA ASN A 200 -13.77 -11.91 9.92
C ASN A 200 -14.94 -11.52 10.83
N VAL A 201 -14.78 -10.44 11.60
CA VAL A 201 -15.83 -9.85 12.44
C VAL A 201 -17.05 -9.39 11.64
N ALA A 202 -16.82 -8.79 10.47
CA ALA A 202 -17.89 -8.52 9.54
C ALA A 202 -18.23 -9.82 8.83
N LYS A 203 -19.45 -10.36 9.02
CA LYS A 203 -19.95 -11.34 8.05
C LYS A 203 -19.86 -10.68 6.69
N ALA A 204 -19.17 -11.33 5.75
CA ALA A 204 -19.28 -10.91 4.37
C ALA A 204 -20.78 -10.86 4.05
N ASP A 205 -21.30 -9.66 4.01
CA ASP A 205 -22.62 -9.42 3.50
C ASP A 205 -22.53 -9.68 1.99
N PRO A 206 -23.27 -10.67 1.45
CA PRO A 206 -23.13 -11.05 0.07
C PRO A 206 -23.50 -9.90 -0.89
#